data_5f79f87f3fb2574e9462b616fe13578f
#
_entry.id   5f79f87f3fb2574e9462b616fe13578f
#
_cell.length_a   1.000
_cell.length_b   1.000
_cell.length_c   1.000
_cell.angle_alpha   90.00
_cell.angle_beta   90.00
_cell.angle_gamma   90.00
#
_symmetry.space_group_name_H-M   'P 1'
#
loop_
_entity.id
_entity.type
_entity.pdbx_description
1 polymer ?
#
loop_
_entity_poly.entity_id
_entity_poly.type
_entity_poly.pdbx_seq_one_letter_code
_entity_poly.pdbx_strand_id
1 'polypeptide(L)'
;MKNDFENRSGFVNIIGVPNSGKSTLINQLIGKKISIVSHKVQTTRFCVRGILTYKLNENLKSQVIFIDTPGIFSAKRRLDKAMVLAAWSEVKYSEKIIFLYDVSKHDSDENSLNVLNEILKINSNVILVLNKIDLLSKDKLLKKISYIEKFYNFEKVFLVSAKNGSGCEDLKVYLAKSMPTHCLMYDENITSDLPQSILASEITREKLFNHLNKELPYNLMVETDKWQLNNDNSINIEQTIYVNKNSHKPIILGKSGQNIKRIGISARKDLEKLLECKIHLFLFVKFKKNWMEDPSKYSSIGLNFNA
;
A
#
# COMPACT_ATOMS: atom_id res chain seq x y z
N MET A 1 3.55 -3.12 38.00
CA MET A 1 4.18 -3.16 36.66
C MET A 1 3.57 -4.34 35.92
N LYS A 2 2.72 -4.11 34.90
CA LYS A 2 2.21 -5.21 34.06
C LYS A 2 3.41 -5.78 33.31
N ASN A 3 3.54 -7.09 33.30
CA ASN A 3 4.61 -7.77 32.55
C ASN A 3 4.46 -7.52 31.05
N ASP A 4 5.11 -6.47 30.53
CA ASP A 4 5.20 -6.16 29.09
C ASP A 4 6.01 -7.22 28.32
N PHE A 5 6.60 -8.19 29.03
CA PHE A 5 7.48 -9.22 28.48
C PHE A 5 6.77 -10.39 27.77
N GLU A 6 5.45 -10.47 27.79
CA GLU A 6 4.71 -11.55 27.11
C GLU A 6 4.16 -11.13 25.76
N ASN A 7 4.08 -9.83 25.45
CA ASN A 7 3.56 -9.36 24.17
C ASN A 7 4.43 -9.83 23.00
N ARG A 8 3.85 -9.77 21.82
CA ARG A 8 4.52 -10.14 20.57
C ARG A 8 4.51 -8.94 19.63
N SER A 9 5.57 -8.77 18.86
CA SER A 9 5.56 -7.81 17.77
C SER A 9 6.58 -8.16 16.70
N GLY A 10 6.31 -7.76 15.46
CA GLY A 10 7.22 -7.99 14.35
C GLY A 10 6.69 -7.43 13.04
N PHE A 11 7.59 -7.36 12.07
CA PHE A 11 7.34 -6.84 10.75
C PHE A 11 6.97 -7.96 9.78
N VAL A 12 5.96 -7.71 8.96
CA VAL A 12 5.50 -8.61 7.91
C VAL A 12 5.55 -7.88 6.57
N ASN A 13 6.45 -8.28 5.71
CA ASN A 13 6.56 -7.69 4.39
C ASN A 13 5.61 -8.38 3.41
N ILE A 14 4.83 -7.59 2.65
CA ILE A 14 3.94 -8.12 1.61
C ILE A 14 4.50 -7.77 0.25
N ILE A 15 4.94 -8.80 -0.46
CA ILE A 15 5.58 -8.69 -1.76
C ILE A 15 4.69 -9.34 -2.84
N GLY A 16 4.76 -8.79 -4.02
CA GLY A 16 4.06 -9.32 -5.19
C GLY A 16 4.12 -8.33 -6.35
N VAL A 17 3.75 -8.81 -7.52
CA VAL A 17 3.69 -7.99 -8.72
C VAL A 17 2.65 -6.85 -8.58
N PRO A 18 2.74 -5.80 -9.40
CA PRO A 18 1.71 -4.76 -9.43
C PRO A 18 0.30 -5.35 -9.64
N ASN A 19 -0.69 -4.79 -8.95
CA ASN A 19 -2.09 -5.21 -8.98
C ASN A 19 -2.39 -6.61 -8.40
N SER A 20 -1.47 -7.25 -7.69
CA SER A 20 -1.77 -8.48 -6.94
C SER A 20 -2.74 -8.27 -5.76
N GLY A 21 -2.92 -7.02 -5.31
CA GLY A 21 -3.87 -6.64 -4.26
C GLY A 21 -3.21 -6.37 -2.90
N LYS A 22 -1.91 -6.05 -2.84
CA LYS A 22 -1.16 -5.77 -1.60
C LYS A 22 -1.84 -4.73 -0.70
N SER A 23 -2.01 -3.51 -1.20
CA SER A 23 -2.65 -2.42 -0.46
C SER A 23 -4.10 -2.74 -0.06
N THR A 24 -4.84 -3.48 -0.92
CA THR A 24 -6.20 -3.94 -0.60
C THR A 24 -6.18 -4.93 0.56
N LEU A 25 -5.24 -5.89 0.53
CA LEU A 25 -5.10 -6.88 1.59
C LEU A 25 -4.74 -6.21 2.93
N ILE A 26 -3.77 -5.30 2.94
CA ILE A 26 -3.36 -4.59 4.15
C ILE A 26 -4.53 -3.77 4.72
N ASN A 27 -5.23 -2.99 3.91
CA ASN A 27 -6.42 -2.26 4.34
C ASN A 27 -7.49 -3.21 4.94
N GLN A 28 -7.69 -4.38 4.34
CA GLN A 28 -8.62 -5.39 4.84
C GLN A 28 -8.17 -6.02 6.17
N LEU A 29 -6.88 -6.33 6.31
CA LEU A 29 -6.32 -6.91 7.53
C LEU A 29 -6.40 -5.92 8.71
N ILE A 30 -6.15 -4.64 8.46
CA ILE A 30 -6.19 -3.59 9.49
C ILE A 30 -7.63 -3.12 9.78
N GLY A 31 -8.52 -3.22 8.79
CA GLY A 31 -9.90 -2.73 8.90
C GLY A 31 -10.03 -1.21 8.69
N LYS A 32 -8.95 -0.53 8.29
CA LYS A 32 -8.92 0.91 7.97
C LYS A 32 -8.14 1.16 6.67
N LYS A 33 -8.46 2.26 5.99
CA LYS A 33 -7.73 2.69 4.79
C LYS A 33 -6.43 3.40 5.20
N ILE A 34 -5.31 2.73 5.00
CA ILE A 34 -3.97 3.27 5.23
C ILE A 34 -3.18 3.44 3.93
N SER A 35 -3.52 2.68 2.90
CA SER A 35 -2.91 2.74 1.57
C SER A 35 -3.97 2.94 0.51
N ILE A 36 -3.61 3.65 -0.56
CA ILE A 36 -4.49 3.87 -1.70
C ILE A 36 -4.59 2.64 -2.59
N VAL A 37 -5.74 2.48 -3.23
CA VAL A 37 -6.03 1.34 -4.11
C VAL A 37 -6.45 1.82 -5.49
N SER A 38 -5.83 1.27 -6.55
CA SER A 38 -6.22 1.53 -7.92
C SER A 38 -5.99 0.30 -8.79
N HIS A 39 -6.75 0.18 -9.87
CA HIS A 39 -6.53 -0.83 -10.90
C HIS A 39 -5.28 -0.55 -11.76
N LYS A 40 -4.69 0.64 -11.67
CA LYS A 40 -3.49 1.02 -12.40
C LYS A 40 -2.24 0.52 -11.68
N VAL A 41 -1.23 0.17 -12.44
CA VAL A 41 0.08 -0.23 -11.88
C VAL A 41 0.76 0.95 -11.15
N GLN A 42 1.74 0.67 -10.30
CA GLN A 42 2.51 1.70 -9.58
C GLN A 42 1.64 2.62 -8.71
N THR A 43 0.58 2.08 -8.09
CA THR A 43 -0.28 2.85 -7.18
C THR A 43 0.48 3.22 -5.91
N THR A 44 1.11 2.27 -5.25
CA THR A 44 1.98 2.49 -4.09
C THR A 44 3.36 2.93 -4.56
N ARG A 45 3.85 4.09 -4.10
CA ARG A 45 5.15 4.66 -4.49
C ARG A 45 6.23 4.55 -3.42
N PHE A 46 5.86 4.41 -2.18
CA PHE A 46 6.77 4.27 -1.03
C PHE A 46 6.22 3.24 -0.06
N CYS A 47 7.04 2.77 0.86
CA CYS A 47 6.62 1.80 1.85
C CYS A 47 5.71 2.45 2.89
N VAL A 48 4.54 1.86 3.11
CA VAL A 48 3.57 2.29 4.12
C VAL A 48 3.49 1.21 5.19
N ARG A 49 3.64 1.60 6.46
CA ARG A 49 3.46 0.68 7.58
C ARG A 49 2.04 0.72 8.08
N GLY A 50 1.43 -0.46 8.12
CA GLY A 50 0.13 -0.69 8.67
C GLY A 50 0.20 -1.53 9.92
N ILE A 51 -0.38 -1.06 11.01
CA ILE A 51 -0.22 -1.63 12.34
C ILE A 51 -1.52 -2.29 12.76
N LEU A 52 -1.45 -3.60 13.02
CA LEU A 52 -2.54 -4.40 13.55
C LEU A 52 -2.17 -4.85 14.97
N THR A 53 -2.86 -4.33 15.98
CA THR A 53 -2.78 -4.88 17.35
C THR A 53 -3.87 -5.92 17.53
N TYR A 54 -3.47 -7.19 17.64
CA TYR A 54 -4.38 -8.34 17.77
C TYR A 54 -4.34 -8.89 19.18
N LYS A 55 -5.51 -9.06 19.81
CA LYS A 55 -5.64 -9.64 21.14
C LYS A 55 -5.66 -11.15 21.04
N LEU A 56 -4.58 -11.82 21.46
CA LEU A 56 -4.47 -13.28 21.45
C LEU A 56 -5.23 -13.93 22.62
N ASN A 57 -5.18 -13.29 23.81
CA ASN A 57 -5.96 -13.61 24.99
C ASN A 57 -6.10 -12.37 25.89
N GLU A 58 -6.59 -12.52 27.11
CA GLU A 58 -6.83 -11.38 28.01
C GLU A 58 -5.56 -10.57 28.34
N ASN A 59 -4.41 -11.25 28.44
CA ASN A 59 -3.14 -10.65 28.89
C ASN A 59 -2.09 -10.56 27.76
N LEU A 60 -2.32 -11.18 26.62
CA LEU A 60 -1.35 -11.30 25.53
C LEU A 60 -1.85 -10.61 24.27
N LYS A 61 -1.10 -9.61 23.82
CA LYS A 61 -1.32 -8.91 22.56
C LYS A 61 -0.18 -9.18 21.59
N SER A 62 -0.53 -9.19 20.32
CA SER A 62 0.44 -9.26 19.23
C SER A 62 0.26 -8.08 18.30
N GLN A 63 1.36 -7.41 17.99
CA GLN A 63 1.37 -6.30 17.04
C GLN A 63 2.07 -6.73 15.76
N VAL A 64 1.28 -6.86 14.70
CA VAL A 64 1.77 -7.19 13.36
C VAL A 64 1.91 -5.90 12.57
N ILE A 65 3.14 -5.56 12.20
CA ILE A 65 3.43 -4.36 11.41
C ILE A 65 3.58 -4.77 9.95
N PHE A 66 2.54 -4.58 9.17
CA PHE A 66 2.55 -4.84 7.73
C PHE A 66 3.31 -3.75 6.98
N ILE A 67 4.16 -4.14 6.05
CA ILE A 67 4.84 -3.22 5.16
C ILE A 67 4.21 -3.35 3.77
N ASP A 68 3.45 -2.31 3.35
CA ASP A 68 2.93 -2.19 1.98
C ASP A 68 4.05 -1.67 1.08
N THR A 69 4.62 -2.54 0.30
CA THR A 69 5.71 -2.18 -0.60
C THR A 69 5.20 -1.81 -2.00
N PRO A 70 5.89 -0.91 -2.71
CA PRO A 70 5.72 -0.78 -4.15
C PRO A 70 5.78 -2.15 -4.83
N GLY A 71 4.92 -2.38 -5.82
CA GLY A 71 4.98 -3.63 -6.59
C GLY A 71 6.33 -3.79 -7.28
N ILE A 72 6.88 -5.01 -7.27
CA ILE A 72 8.15 -5.30 -7.95
C ILE A 72 7.89 -5.44 -9.45
N PHE A 73 8.63 -4.67 -10.23
CA PHE A 73 8.53 -4.63 -11.70
C PHE A 73 9.86 -4.20 -12.31
N SER A 74 9.99 -4.34 -13.64
CA SER A 74 11.18 -3.86 -14.37
C SER A 74 11.22 -2.34 -14.37
N ALA A 75 12.15 -1.76 -13.61
CA ALA A 75 12.28 -0.32 -13.40
C ALA A 75 12.97 0.35 -14.60
N LYS A 76 12.34 1.39 -15.18
CA LYS A 76 12.87 2.14 -16.31
C LYS A 76 13.32 3.56 -15.93
N ARG A 77 12.59 4.24 -15.05
CA ARG A 77 12.87 5.61 -14.62
C ARG A 77 13.56 5.61 -13.26
N ARG A 78 14.20 6.70 -12.88
CA ARG A 78 14.84 6.88 -11.56
C ARG A 78 13.84 6.60 -10.41
N LEU A 79 12.66 7.19 -10.48
CA LEU A 79 11.62 6.96 -9.49
C LEU A 79 11.25 5.48 -9.37
N ASP A 80 11.13 4.77 -10.50
CA ASP A 80 10.82 3.34 -10.52
C ASP A 80 11.92 2.52 -9.82
N LYS A 81 13.21 2.87 -10.04
CA LYS A 81 14.35 2.23 -9.38
C LYS A 81 14.32 2.46 -7.87
N ALA A 82 14.11 3.70 -7.43
CA ALA A 82 14.02 4.04 -6.02
C ALA A 82 12.86 3.27 -5.32
N MET A 83 11.72 3.16 -5.99
CA MET A 83 10.56 2.38 -5.50
C MET A 83 10.90 0.89 -5.32
N VAL A 84 11.53 0.26 -6.33
CA VAL A 84 11.90 -1.16 -6.29
C VAL A 84 12.96 -1.41 -5.23
N LEU A 85 13.97 -0.54 -5.10
CA LEU A 85 14.99 -0.65 -4.06
C LEU A 85 14.41 -0.49 -2.66
N ALA A 86 13.49 0.45 -2.45
CA ALA A 86 12.78 0.58 -1.18
C ALA A 86 11.98 -0.68 -0.82
N ALA A 87 11.35 -1.34 -1.81
CA ALA A 87 10.66 -2.60 -1.58
C ALA A 87 11.62 -3.71 -1.12
N TRP A 88 12.78 -3.83 -1.77
CA TRP A 88 13.77 -4.87 -1.45
C TRP A 88 14.50 -4.62 -0.12
N SER A 89 14.74 -3.37 0.26
CA SER A 89 15.42 -3.06 1.53
C SER A 89 14.64 -3.53 2.76
N GLU A 90 13.30 -3.46 2.72
CA GLU A 90 12.44 -3.89 3.83
C GLU A 90 12.37 -5.42 4.00
N VAL A 91 12.71 -6.20 2.97
CA VAL A 91 12.65 -7.68 3.01
C VAL A 91 13.59 -8.26 4.05
N LYS A 92 14.79 -7.68 4.19
CA LYS A 92 15.85 -8.22 5.06
C LYS A 92 15.54 -8.11 6.55
N TYR A 93 14.67 -7.19 6.93
CA TYR A 93 14.37 -6.86 8.33
C TYR A 93 13.00 -7.36 8.79
N SER A 94 12.32 -8.15 7.96
CA SER A 94 10.98 -8.66 8.27
C SER A 94 11.04 -10.06 8.87
N GLU A 95 10.29 -10.30 9.95
CA GLU A 95 10.14 -11.62 10.59
C GLU A 95 9.41 -12.60 9.69
N LYS A 96 8.47 -12.09 8.89
CA LYS A 96 7.73 -12.90 7.91
C LYS A 96 7.64 -12.19 6.57
N ILE A 97 7.67 -12.99 5.51
CA ILE A 97 7.47 -12.54 4.14
C ILE A 97 6.23 -13.20 3.58
N ILE A 98 5.29 -12.39 3.11
CA ILE A 98 4.11 -12.83 2.37
C ILE A 98 4.38 -12.60 0.88
N PHE A 99 4.35 -13.66 0.10
CA PHE A 99 4.26 -13.57 -1.35
C PHE A 99 2.79 -13.59 -1.76
N LEU A 100 2.29 -12.43 -2.24
CA LEU A 100 0.90 -12.26 -2.66
C LEU A 100 0.75 -12.55 -4.14
N TYR A 101 0.08 -13.65 -4.46
CA TYR A 101 -0.19 -14.12 -5.82
C TYR A 101 -1.63 -13.87 -6.23
N ASP A 102 -1.84 -13.27 -7.40
CA ASP A 102 -3.15 -13.07 -8.00
C ASP A 102 -3.60 -14.32 -8.76
N VAL A 103 -4.55 -15.08 -8.22
CA VAL A 103 -5.01 -16.33 -8.81
C VAL A 103 -5.74 -16.15 -10.14
N SER A 104 -6.19 -14.93 -10.47
CA SER A 104 -6.83 -14.63 -11.76
C SER A 104 -5.84 -14.58 -12.92
N LYS A 105 -4.53 -14.55 -12.62
CA LYS A 105 -3.46 -14.59 -13.62
C LYS A 105 -3.29 -15.97 -14.22
N HIS A 106 -2.73 -16.03 -15.42
CA HIS A 106 -2.38 -17.30 -16.06
C HIS A 106 -1.32 -18.06 -15.25
N ASP A 107 -1.29 -19.40 -15.34
CA ASP A 107 -0.36 -20.23 -14.56
C ASP A 107 1.12 -19.97 -14.92
N SER A 108 1.39 -19.53 -16.15
CA SER A 108 2.70 -19.10 -16.63
C SER A 108 2.96 -17.59 -16.43
N ASP A 109 2.51 -16.99 -15.32
CA ASP A 109 2.88 -15.61 -15.00
C ASP A 109 4.35 -15.52 -14.58
N GLU A 110 5.24 -15.49 -15.58
CA GLU A 110 6.69 -15.44 -15.42
C GLU A 110 7.13 -14.29 -14.50
N ASN A 111 6.42 -13.14 -14.54
CA ASN A 111 6.75 -12.02 -13.69
C ASN A 111 6.57 -12.35 -12.21
N SER A 112 5.48 -13.02 -11.84
CA SER A 112 5.25 -13.46 -10.46
C SER A 112 6.25 -14.52 -10.02
N LEU A 113 6.55 -15.49 -10.88
CA LEU A 113 7.53 -16.54 -10.58
C LEU A 113 8.95 -15.99 -10.44
N ASN A 114 9.34 -15.05 -11.27
CA ASN A 114 10.65 -14.39 -11.16
C ASN A 114 10.77 -13.62 -9.82
N VAL A 115 9.74 -12.88 -9.40
CA VAL A 115 9.72 -12.21 -8.11
C VAL A 115 9.82 -13.20 -6.96
N LEU A 116 9.10 -14.32 -7.02
CA LEU A 116 9.16 -15.38 -6.02
C LEU A 116 10.57 -15.99 -5.93
N ASN A 117 11.20 -16.30 -7.05
CA ASN A 117 12.56 -16.82 -7.10
C ASN A 117 13.58 -15.87 -6.44
N GLU A 118 13.45 -14.56 -6.67
CA GLU A 118 14.33 -13.58 -6.01
C GLU A 118 14.08 -13.50 -4.49
N ILE A 119 12.82 -13.60 -4.04
CA ILE A 119 12.49 -13.63 -2.61
C ILE A 119 13.13 -14.86 -1.95
N LEU A 120 13.00 -16.03 -2.56
CA LEU A 120 13.50 -17.31 -2.01
C LEU A 120 15.03 -17.37 -1.91
N LYS A 121 15.75 -16.55 -2.69
CA LYS A 121 17.22 -16.40 -2.51
C LYS A 121 17.58 -15.63 -1.22
N ILE A 122 16.66 -14.77 -0.74
CA ILE A 122 16.90 -13.95 0.45
C ILE A 122 16.37 -14.65 1.71
N ASN A 123 15.20 -15.27 1.61
CA ASN A 123 14.53 -15.95 2.72
C ASN A 123 13.75 -17.16 2.19
N SER A 124 14.03 -18.33 2.74
CA SER A 124 13.33 -19.58 2.37
C SER A 124 11.96 -19.72 3.03
N ASN A 125 11.69 -18.98 4.13
CA ASN A 125 10.45 -19.08 4.89
C ASN A 125 9.41 -18.07 4.38
N VAL A 126 8.82 -18.39 3.23
CA VAL A 126 7.82 -17.54 2.58
C VAL A 126 6.42 -18.10 2.80
N ILE A 127 5.50 -17.23 3.19
CA ILE A 127 4.07 -17.52 3.25
C ILE A 127 3.45 -17.19 1.89
N LEU A 128 2.84 -18.18 1.23
CA LEU A 128 2.09 -17.95 0.00
C LEU A 128 0.66 -17.51 0.34
N VAL A 129 0.25 -16.36 -0.18
CA VAL A 129 -1.13 -15.89 -0.09
C VAL A 129 -1.72 -15.79 -1.47
N LEU A 130 -2.63 -16.69 -1.79
CA LEU A 130 -3.38 -16.72 -3.04
C LEU A 130 -4.59 -15.80 -2.92
N ASN A 131 -4.52 -14.64 -3.59
CA ASN A 131 -5.53 -13.59 -3.51
C ASN A 131 -6.48 -13.62 -4.71
N LYS A 132 -7.65 -12.98 -4.55
CA LYS A 132 -8.74 -12.88 -5.52
C LYS A 132 -9.43 -14.21 -5.79
N ILE A 133 -9.54 -15.06 -4.76
CA ILE A 133 -10.21 -16.37 -4.87
C ILE A 133 -11.69 -16.24 -5.27
N ASP A 134 -12.29 -15.07 -5.04
CA ASP A 134 -13.64 -14.72 -5.48
C ASP A 134 -13.82 -14.74 -7.01
N LEU A 135 -12.74 -14.76 -7.77
CA LEU A 135 -12.75 -14.77 -9.24
C LEU A 135 -12.62 -16.17 -9.85
N LEU A 136 -12.39 -17.21 -9.05
CA LEU A 136 -12.17 -18.58 -9.54
C LEU A 136 -13.11 -19.60 -8.87
N SER A 137 -13.45 -20.66 -9.61
CA SER A 137 -14.10 -21.83 -9.03
C SER A 137 -13.13 -22.65 -8.17
N LYS A 138 -13.66 -23.41 -7.21
CA LYS A 138 -12.85 -24.24 -6.29
C LYS A 138 -11.93 -25.21 -7.03
N ASP A 139 -12.40 -25.86 -8.11
CA ASP A 139 -11.60 -26.81 -8.88
C ASP A 139 -10.40 -26.17 -9.57
N LYS A 140 -10.58 -24.97 -10.14
CA LYS A 140 -9.48 -24.22 -10.74
C LYS A 140 -8.46 -23.77 -9.69
N LEU A 141 -8.95 -23.39 -8.51
CA LEU A 141 -8.10 -22.95 -7.40
C LEU A 141 -7.22 -24.11 -6.90
N LEU A 142 -7.79 -25.30 -6.70
CA LEU A 142 -7.05 -26.50 -6.28
C LEU A 142 -5.95 -26.87 -7.30
N LYS A 143 -6.27 -26.85 -8.59
CA LYS A 143 -5.28 -27.10 -9.65
C LYS A 143 -4.11 -26.09 -9.58
N LYS A 144 -4.42 -24.82 -9.33
CA LYS A 144 -3.41 -23.76 -9.23
C LYS A 144 -2.51 -23.92 -8.02
N ILE A 145 -3.07 -24.27 -6.87
CA ILE A 145 -2.30 -24.59 -5.65
C ILE A 145 -1.33 -25.73 -5.95
N SER A 146 -1.86 -26.87 -6.44
CA SER A 146 -1.05 -28.05 -6.76
C SER A 146 0.05 -27.75 -7.80
N TYR A 147 -0.18 -26.82 -8.72
CA TYR A 147 0.83 -26.40 -9.68
C TYR A 147 1.97 -25.63 -8.98
N ILE A 148 1.65 -24.65 -8.14
CA ILE A 148 2.67 -23.81 -7.49
C ILE A 148 3.47 -24.62 -6.45
N GLU A 149 2.80 -25.46 -5.66
CA GLU A 149 3.44 -26.31 -4.63
C GLU A 149 4.40 -27.38 -5.21
N LYS A 150 4.27 -27.74 -6.49
CA LYS A 150 5.23 -28.66 -7.15
C LYS A 150 6.63 -28.06 -7.28
N PHE A 151 6.72 -26.75 -7.39
CA PHE A 151 8.00 -26.08 -7.68
C PHE A 151 8.60 -25.39 -6.45
N TYR A 152 7.77 -25.11 -5.43
CA TYR A 152 8.18 -24.29 -4.29
C TYR A 152 7.65 -24.86 -2.97
N ASN A 153 8.51 -24.85 -1.96
CA ASN A 153 8.13 -25.19 -0.60
C ASN A 153 7.84 -23.91 0.18
N PHE A 154 6.61 -23.76 0.69
CA PHE A 154 6.17 -22.60 1.45
C PHE A 154 5.99 -22.95 2.93
N GLU A 155 6.27 -22.00 3.82
CA GLU A 155 5.99 -22.14 5.25
C GLU A 155 4.50 -22.43 5.51
N LYS A 156 3.64 -21.70 4.80
CA LYS A 156 2.18 -21.86 4.87
C LYS A 156 1.54 -21.30 3.59
N VAL A 157 0.35 -21.82 3.26
CA VAL A 157 -0.46 -21.34 2.13
C VAL A 157 -1.80 -20.85 2.65
N PHE A 158 -2.22 -19.65 2.26
CA PHE A 158 -3.51 -19.06 2.57
C PHE A 158 -4.27 -18.70 1.29
N LEU A 159 -5.59 -18.88 1.36
CA LEU A 159 -6.53 -18.55 0.31
C LEU A 159 -7.36 -17.36 0.76
N VAL A 160 -7.24 -16.22 0.08
CA VAL A 160 -7.91 -15.00 0.51
C VAL A 160 -8.63 -14.29 -0.63
N SER A 161 -9.67 -13.56 -0.28
CA SER A 161 -10.15 -12.44 -1.09
C SER A 161 -9.98 -11.15 -0.29
N ALA A 162 -8.97 -10.38 -0.63
CA ALA A 162 -8.75 -9.07 -0.01
C ALA A 162 -9.93 -8.11 -0.23
N LYS A 163 -10.77 -8.36 -1.24
CA LYS A 163 -11.94 -7.53 -1.57
C LYS A 163 -13.10 -7.74 -0.60
N ASN A 164 -13.41 -8.98 -0.23
CA ASN A 164 -14.54 -9.32 0.61
C ASN A 164 -14.17 -9.86 1.99
N GLY A 165 -12.88 -10.00 2.29
CA GLY A 165 -12.36 -10.44 3.59
C GLY A 165 -12.29 -11.96 3.78
N SER A 166 -12.74 -12.79 2.83
CA SER A 166 -12.66 -14.25 2.95
C SER A 166 -11.24 -14.72 3.19
N GLY A 167 -11.02 -15.58 4.18
CA GLY A 167 -9.72 -16.12 4.57
C GLY A 167 -8.76 -15.13 5.25
N CYS A 168 -9.13 -13.86 5.36
CA CYS A 168 -8.25 -12.84 5.97
C CYS A 168 -8.12 -13.01 7.48
N GLU A 169 -9.14 -13.51 8.19
CA GLU A 169 -9.07 -13.69 9.63
C GLU A 169 -8.11 -14.82 10.01
N ASP A 170 -8.12 -15.94 9.27
CA ASP A 170 -7.17 -17.04 9.50
C ASP A 170 -5.72 -16.59 9.31
N LEU A 171 -5.49 -15.75 8.29
CA LEU A 171 -4.18 -15.13 8.05
C LEU A 171 -3.77 -14.21 9.21
N LYS A 172 -4.67 -13.36 9.74
CA LYS A 172 -4.41 -12.50 10.89
C LYS A 172 -4.01 -13.30 12.12
N VAL A 173 -4.81 -14.31 12.46
CA VAL A 173 -4.57 -15.18 13.64
C VAL A 173 -3.21 -15.87 13.51
N TYR A 174 -2.91 -16.42 12.34
CA TYR A 174 -1.64 -17.08 12.09
C TYR A 174 -0.45 -16.12 12.28
N LEU A 175 -0.51 -14.96 11.66
CA LEU A 175 0.57 -13.95 11.76
C LEU A 175 0.73 -13.47 13.20
N ALA A 176 -0.37 -13.15 13.89
CA ALA A 176 -0.32 -12.70 15.28
C ALA A 176 0.33 -13.75 16.20
N LYS A 177 0.04 -15.04 15.99
CA LYS A 177 0.65 -16.14 16.77
C LYS A 177 2.12 -16.38 16.41
N SER A 178 2.54 -16.04 15.19
CA SER A 178 3.90 -16.31 14.69
C SER A 178 4.90 -15.17 14.97
N MET A 179 4.46 -14.03 15.50
CA MET A 179 5.39 -12.96 15.87
C MET A 179 6.26 -13.35 17.07
N PRO A 180 7.52 -12.90 17.11
CA PRO A 180 8.42 -13.13 18.24
C PRO A 180 7.92 -12.39 19.50
N THR A 181 8.33 -12.88 20.66
CA THR A 181 8.09 -12.20 21.94
C THR A 181 8.89 -10.90 21.95
N HIS A 182 8.19 -9.79 22.02
CA HIS A 182 8.74 -8.45 22.01
C HIS A 182 7.71 -7.45 22.58
N CYS A 183 8.15 -6.30 23.11
CA CYS A 183 7.22 -5.24 23.50
C CYS A 183 6.46 -4.69 22.28
N LEU A 184 5.30 -4.09 22.50
CA LEU A 184 4.57 -3.38 21.45
C LEU A 184 5.41 -2.18 20.96
N MET A 185 5.57 -2.04 19.65
CA MET A 185 6.40 -1.00 19.05
C MET A 185 5.65 0.32 18.87
N TYR A 186 4.32 0.26 18.82
CA TYR A 186 3.42 1.39 18.65
C TYR A 186 2.30 1.35 19.70
N ASP A 187 1.69 2.50 19.98
CA ASP A 187 0.47 2.53 20.78
C ASP A 187 -0.64 1.71 20.13
N GLU A 188 -1.45 1.04 20.95
CA GLU A 188 -2.45 0.08 20.51
C GLU A 188 -3.48 0.63 19.51
N ASN A 189 -3.77 1.93 19.59
CA ASN A 189 -4.76 2.61 18.75
C ASN A 189 -4.19 3.09 17.41
N ILE A 190 -2.86 3.03 17.24
CA ILE A 190 -2.19 3.45 16.02
C ILE A 190 -2.36 2.36 14.96
N THR A 191 -2.90 2.73 13.81
CA THR A 191 -3.11 1.82 12.68
C THR A 191 -2.14 2.08 11.51
N SER A 192 -1.42 3.20 11.52
CA SER A 192 -0.36 3.52 10.56
C SER A 192 0.56 4.59 11.15
N ASP A 193 1.83 4.56 10.80
CA ASP A 193 2.81 5.60 11.13
C ASP A 193 2.87 6.70 10.04
N LEU A 194 2.04 6.59 9.00
CA LEU A 194 2.00 7.56 7.91
C LEU A 194 1.38 8.88 8.39
N PRO A 195 2.07 10.03 8.23
CA PRO A 195 1.50 11.33 8.53
C PRO A 195 0.18 11.58 7.78
N GLN A 196 -0.81 12.13 8.46
CA GLN A 196 -2.15 12.39 7.88
C GLN A 196 -2.07 13.27 6.62
N SER A 197 -1.14 14.21 6.57
CA SER A 197 -0.92 15.08 5.41
C SER A 197 -0.45 14.29 4.17
N ILE A 198 0.39 13.28 4.36
CA ILE A 198 0.82 12.39 3.26
C ILE A 198 -0.34 11.47 2.84
N LEU A 199 -1.07 10.90 3.78
CA LEU A 199 -2.24 10.08 3.47
C LEU A 199 -3.30 10.89 2.68
N ALA A 200 -3.52 12.15 3.06
CA ALA A 200 -4.42 13.04 2.33
C ALA A 200 -3.97 13.31 0.89
N SER A 201 -2.66 13.54 0.67
CA SER A 201 -2.12 13.69 -0.69
C SER A 201 -2.26 12.42 -1.51
N GLU A 202 -2.07 11.26 -0.90
CA GLU A 202 -2.27 9.97 -1.56
C GLU A 202 -3.75 9.72 -1.92
N ILE A 203 -4.70 10.06 -1.06
CA ILE A 203 -6.13 9.97 -1.38
C ILE A 203 -6.48 10.84 -2.59
N THR A 204 -5.97 12.06 -2.65
CA THR A 204 -6.16 12.92 -3.83
C THR A 204 -5.50 12.31 -5.08
N ARG A 205 -4.30 11.73 -4.93
CA ARG A 205 -3.61 11.03 -6.01
C ARG A 205 -4.39 9.80 -6.49
N GLU A 206 -5.04 9.05 -5.61
CA GLU A 206 -5.94 7.94 -5.98
C GLU A 206 -7.09 8.42 -6.87
N LYS A 207 -7.72 9.56 -6.53
CA LYS A 207 -8.78 10.12 -7.36
C LYS A 207 -8.29 10.57 -8.73
N LEU A 208 -7.11 11.20 -8.78
CA LEU A 208 -6.45 11.53 -10.04
C LEU A 208 -6.16 10.25 -10.86
N PHE A 209 -5.63 9.20 -10.25
CA PHE A 209 -5.38 7.91 -10.91
C PHE A 209 -6.65 7.33 -11.50
N ASN A 210 -7.77 7.38 -10.81
CA ASN A 210 -9.02 6.81 -11.26
C ASN A 210 -9.70 7.64 -12.37
N HIS A 211 -9.50 8.97 -12.40
CA HIS A 211 -10.14 9.86 -13.36
C HIS A 211 -9.32 10.14 -14.62
N LEU A 212 -7.99 10.06 -14.53
CA LEU A 212 -7.10 10.37 -15.63
C LEU A 212 -6.68 9.09 -16.37
N ASN A 213 -6.42 9.21 -17.67
CA ASN A 213 -6.06 8.08 -18.52
C ASN A 213 -4.64 8.19 -19.07
N LYS A 214 -4.20 7.15 -19.77
CA LYS A 214 -2.89 7.03 -20.42
C LYS A 214 -1.73 7.27 -19.44
N GLU A 215 -0.73 8.04 -19.83
CA GLU A 215 0.51 8.28 -19.10
C GLU A 215 0.40 9.34 -17.98
N LEU A 216 -0.70 10.10 -17.95
CA LEU A 216 -0.83 11.24 -17.05
C LEU A 216 -0.76 10.86 -15.57
N PRO A 217 -1.44 9.79 -15.10
CA PRO A 217 -1.37 9.36 -13.70
C PRO A 217 0.06 9.09 -13.21
N TYR A 218 0.91 8.56 -14.06
CA TYR A 218 2.29 8.20 -13.72
C TYR A 218 3.25 9.41 -13.67
N ASN A 219 2.83 10.55 -14.23
CA ASN A 219 3.63 11.76 -14.40
C ASN A 219 3.17 12.92 -13.50
N LEU A 220 2.43 12.62 -12.44
CA LEU A 220 1.98 13.60 -11.46
C LEU A 220 2.41 13.23 -10.04
N MET A 221 2.49 14.25 -9.20
CA MET A 221 2.70 14.14 -7.76
C MET A 221 1.73 15.07 -7.05
N VAL A 222 1.26 14.67 -5.88
CA VAL A 222 0.43 15.52 -5.03
C VAL A 222 1.16 15.75 -3.72
N GLU A 223 1.26 17.00 -3.31
CA GLU A 223 1.83 17.39 -2.02
C GLU A 223 0.82 18.19 -1.23
N THR A 224 0.79 17.99 0.08
CA THR A 224 0.02 18.81 1.00
C THR A 224 0.91 19.96 1.46
N ASP A 225 0.59 21.18 0.98
CA ASP A 225 1.35 22.39 1.30
C ASP A 225 0.94 22.99 2.65
N LYS A 226 -0.35 22.86 3.00
CA LYS A 226 -0.89 23.39 4.24
C LYS A 226 -1.89 22.44 4.88
N TRP A 227 -1.80 22.34 6.20
CA TRP A 227 -2.71 21.59 7.05
C TRP A 227 -3.04 22.45 8.27
N GLN A 228 -4.27 22.92 8.40
CA GLN A 228 -4.67 23.82 9.46
C GLN A 228 -5.98 23.36 10.10
N LEU A 229 -5.95 23.10 11.39
CA LEU A 229 -7.15 22.86 12.20
C LEU A 229 -7.82 24.21 12.51
N ASN A 230 -9.12 24.31 12.25
CA ASN A 230 -9.93 25.47 12.55
C ASN A 230 -10.61 25.35 13.94
N ASN A 231 -11.13 26.45 14.46
CA ASN A 231 -11.80 26.50 15.77
C ASN A 231 -13.07 25.64 15.83
N ASP A 232 -13.72 25.37 14.69
CA ASP A 232 -14.90 24.52 14.57
C ASP A 232 -14.58 23.04 14.35
N ASN A 233 -13.34 22.61 14.59
CA ASN A 233 -12.79 21.28 14.34
C ASN A 233 -12.80 20.86 12.85
N SER A 234 -13.07 21.76 11.93
CA SER A 234 -12.83 21.50 10.50
C SER A 234 -11.35 21.65 10.15
N ILE A 235 -10.91 21.03 9.06
CA ILE A 235 -9.51 21.08 8.62
C ILE A 235 -9.45 21.75 7.24
N ASN A 236 -8.60 22.76 7.11
CA ASN A 236 -8.21 23.35 5.82
C ASN A 236 -6.98 22.62 5.29
N ILE A 237 -7.10 22.06 4.09
CA ILE A 237 -6.03 21.34 3.40
C ILE A 237 -5.78 21.99 2.05
N GLU A 238 -4.56 22.47 1.83
CA GLU A 238 -4.12 22.97 0.52
C GLU A 238 -3.15 21.96 -0.08
N GLN A 239 -3.41 21.57 -1.34
CA GLN A 239 -2.58 20.59 -2.04
C GLN A 239 -2.18 21.09 -3.41
N THR A 240 -0.93 20.86 -3.77
CA THR A 240 -0.41 21.11 -5.12
C THR A 240 -0.23 19.81 -5.89
N ILE A 241 -0.83 19.76 -7.07
CA ILE A 241 -0.67 18.70 -8.06
C ILE A 241 0.41 19.14 -9.04
N TYR A 242 1.58 18.54 -8.95
CA TYR A 242 2.69 18.78 -9.88
C TYR A 242 2.56 17.92 -11.12
N VAL A 243 2.78 18.53 -12.29
CA VAL A 243 2.81 17.84 -13.59
C VAL A 243 4.12 18.11 -14.32
N ASN A 244 4.59 17.13 -15.07
CA ASN A 244 5.88 17.17 -15.76
C ASN A 244 5.85 17.89 -17.12
N LYS A 245 4.64 18.14 -17.68
CA LYS A 245 4.44 18.88 -18.93
C LYS A 245 3.35 19.92 -18.74
N ASN A 246 3.54 21.12 -19.31
CA ASN A 246 2.54 22.19 -19.20
C ASN A 246 1.20 21.82 -19.88
N SER A 247 1.26 21.02 -20.95
CA SER A 247 0.08 20.48 -21.65
C SER A 247 -0.81 19.56 -20.78
N HIS A 248 -0.30 19.08 -19.65
CA HIS A 248 -1.09 18.24 -18.72
C HIS A 248 -2.03 19.06 -17.83
N LYS A 249 -1.72 20.36 -17.58
CA LYS A 249 -2.57 21.22 -16.72
C LYS A 249 -4.02 21.34 -17.23
N PRO A 250 -4.27 21.69 -18.51
CA PRO A 250 -5.64 21.78 -19.01
C PRO A 250 -6.41 20.45 -18.92
N ILE A 251 -5.72 19.31 -19.05
CA ILE A 251 -6.37 18.00 -18.95
C ILE A 251 -6.85 17.72 -17.52
N ILE A 252 -6.03 18.05 -16.50
CA ILE A 252 -6.39 17.91 -15.09
C ILE A 252 -7.50 18.88 -14.71
N LEU A 253 -7.40 20.13 -15.13
CA LEU A 253 -8.39 21.15 -14.86
C LEU A 253 -9.73 20.80 -15.53
N GLY A 254 -9.68 20.36 -16.79
CA GLY A 254 -10.85 20.13 -17.62
C GLY A 254 -11.50 21.46 -18.09
N LYS A 255 -12.54 21.34 -18.93
CA LYS A 255 -13.31 22.50 -19.40
C LYS A 255 -13.90 23.27 -18.21
N SER A 256 -13.58 24.54 -18.09
CA SER A 256 -14.02 25.42 -16.99
C SER A 256 -13.75 24.86 -15.57
N GLY A 257 -12.70 24.06 -15.39
CA GLY A 257 -12.34 23.50 -14.09
C GLY A 257 -13.20 22.31 -13.63
N GLN A 258 -14.02 21.72 -14.49
CA GLN A 258 -14.96 20.65 -14.11
C GLN A 258 -14.26 19.38 -13.61
N ASN A 259 -13.11 18.99 -14.21
CA ASN A 259 -12.41 17.77 -13.80
C ASN A 259 -11.81 17.92 -12.41
N ILE A 260 -11.07 19.01 -12.16
CA ILE A 260 -10.47 19.26 -10.85
C ILE A 260 -11.53 19.41 -9.76
N LYS A 261 -12.68 20.02 -10.06
CA LYS A 261 -13.81 20.12 -9.13
C LYS A 261 -14.35 18.74 -8.77
N ARG A 262 -14.54 17.85 -9.75
CA ARG A 262 -15.00 16.47 -9.53
C ARG A 262 -14.02 15.67 -8.69
N ILE A 263 -12.73 15.78 -8.99
CA ILE A 263 -11.63 15.14 -8.25
C ILE A 263 -11.63 15.65 -6.79
N GLY A 264 -11.69 16.97 -6.59
CA GLY A 264 -11.72 17.59 -5.27
C GLY A 264 -12.92 17.15 -4.42
N ILE A 265 -14.11 17.10 -5.00
CA ILE A 265 -15.33 16.62 -4.30
C ILE A 265 -15.14 15.16 -3.86
N SER A 266 -14.63 14.30 -4.75
CA SER A 266 -14.41 12.88 -4.45
C SER A 266 -13.33 12.68 -3.37
N ALA A 267 -12.23 13.41 -3.46
CA ALA A 267 -11.14 13.35 -2.48
C ALA A 267 -11.61 13.85 -1.11
N ARG A 268 -12.30 15.00 -1.07
CA ARG A 268 -12.85 15.56 0.17
C ARG A 268 -13.78 14.58 0.88
N LYS A 269 -14.71 13.92 0.17
CA LYS A 269 -15.62 12.94 0.77
C LYS A 269 -14.87 11.77 1.42
N ASP A 270 -13.83 11.28 0.79
CA ASP A 270 -13.02 10.19 1.36
C ASP A 270 -12.23 10.68 2.58
N LEU A 271 -11.70 11.91 2.55
CA LEU A 271 -11.00 12.53 3.66
C LEU A 271 -11.92 12.77 4.85
N GLU A 272 -13.13 13.31 4.63
CA GLU A 272 -14.15 13.51 5.67
C GLU A 272 -14.53 12.19 6.35
N LYS A 273 -14.68 11.11 5.56
CA LYS A 273 -14.95 9.77 6.11
C LYS A 273 -13.79 9.21 6.91
N LEU A 274 -12.54 9.47 6.48
CA LEU A 274 -11.34 8.93 7.13
C LEU A 274 -11.01 9.68 8.43
N LEU A 275 -11.13 11.01 8.41
CA LEU A 275 -10.75 11.90 9.51
C LEU A 275 -11.91 12.23 10.44
N GLU A 276 -13.12 11.78 10.11
CA GLU A 276 -14.35 11.97 10.88
C GLU A 276 -14.65 13.45 11.21
N CYS A 277 -14.19 14.36 10.35
CA CYS A 277 -14.39 15.79 10.50
C CYS A 277 -14.66 16.47 9.15
N LYS A 278 -15.14 17.72 9.19
CA LYS A 278 -15.38 18.52 8.00
C LYS A 278 -14.06 18.97 7.38
N ILE A 279 -13.94 18.84 6.04
CA ILE A 279 -12.72 19.15 5.30
C ILE A 279 -12.97 20.26 4.28
N HIS A 280 -12.10 21.26 4.27
CA HIS A 280 -11.99 22.25 3.22
C HIS A 280 -10.74 21.94 2.38
N LEU A 281 -10.96 21.35 1.19
CA LEU A 281 -9.86 20.92 0.31
C LEU A 281 -9.68 21.89 -0.86
N PHE A 282 -8.48 22.45 -0.97
CA PHE A 282 -8.08 23.35 -2.04
C PHE A 282 -7.02 22.68 -2.90
N LEU A 283 -7.24 22.57 -4.22
CA LEU A 283 -6.36 21.91 -5.14
C LEU A 283 -5.76 22.89 -6.15
N PHE A 284 -4.43 22.93 -6.24
CA PHE A 284 -3.69 23.73 -7.19
C PHE A 284 -2.95 22.84 -8.19
N VAL A 285 -2.88 23.23 -9.46
CA VAL A 285 -2.14 22.49 -10.49
C VAL A 285 -0.95 23.32 -10.95
N LYS A 286 0.27 22.84 -10.69
CA LYS A 286 1.50 23.52 -11.05
C LYS A 286 2.33 22.68 -12.03
N PHE A 287 2.87 23.32 -13.06
CA PHE A 287 3.90 22.71 -13.91
C PHE A 287 5.25 22.83 -13.21
N LYS A 288 5.94 21.71 -13.06
CA LYS A 288 7.33 21.65 -12.60
C LYS A 288 8.10 20.70 -13.52
N LYS A 289 8.93 21.26 -14.37
CA LYS A 289 9.78 20.48 -15.29
C LYS A 289 10.66 19.53 -14.48
N ASN A 290 10.72 18.28 -14.93
CA ASN A 290 11.58 17.25 -14.33
C ASN A 290 11.44 17.09 -12.80
N TRP A 291 10.23 17.23 -12.23
CA TRP A 291 10.02 17.02 -10.79
C TRP A 291 10.50 15.64 -10.31
N MET A 292 10.55 14.64 -11.21
CA MET A 292 11.09 13.30 -10.95
C MET A 292 12.62 13.27 -10.77
N GLU A 293 13.32 14.33 -11.06
CA GLU A 293 14.76 14.51 -10.86
C GLU A 293 15.06 15.47 -9.69
N ASP A 294 14.05 15.86 -8.91
CA ASP A 294 14.21 16.73 -7.76
C ASP A 294 14.37 15.93 -6.47
N PRO A 295 15.56 15.91 -5.82
CA PRO A 295 15.80 15.14 -4.62
C PRO A 295 14.82 15.41 -3.47
N SER A 296 14.35 16.67 -3.35
CA SER A 296 13.39 17.04 -2.30
C SER A 296 12.06 16.28 -2.38
N LYS A 297 11.67 15.88 -3.59
CA LYS A 297 10.43 15.13 -3.83
C LYS A 297 10.55 13.65 -3.43
N TYR A 298 11.75 13.12 -3.41
CA TYR A 298 12.01 11.76 -2.90
C TYR A 298 12.01 11.75 -1.38
N SER A 299 12.70 12.71 -0.76
CA SER A 299 12.74 12.81 0.71
C SER A 299 11.35 13.00 1.32
N SER A 300 10.46 13.78 0.66
CA SER A 300 9.10 14.02 1.16
C SER A 300 8.23 12.77 1.23
N ILE A 301 8.59 11.70 0.49
CA ILE A 301 7.90 10.41 0.49
C ILE A 301 8.78 9.26 0.98
N GLY A 302 9.91 9.56 1.63
CA GLY A 302 10.80 8.55 2.22
C GLY A 302 11.58 7.70 1.22
N LEU A 303 11.77 8.15 -0.02
CA LEU A 303 12.59 7.46 -1.02
C LEU A 303 14.00 8.02 -1.10
N ASN A 304 14.97 7.15 -1.40
CA ASN A 304 16.35 7.56 -1.68
C ASN A 304 16.49 8.00 -3.14
N PHE A 305 16.94 9.24 -3.36
CA PHE A 305 17.17 9.77 -4.69
C PHE A 305 18.35 9.11 -5.43
N ASN A 306 19.36 8.67 -4.69
CA ASN A 306 20.57 8.05 -5.23
C ASN A 306 20.47 6.52 -5.35
N ALA A 307 19.26 6.01 -5.29
CA ALA A 307 18.98 4.58 -5.39
C ALA A 307 19.12 4.03 -6.83
#